data_0fedea8079cbdcdb3b9006604f27b20e
#
_entry.id   0fedea8079cbdcdb3b9006604f27b20e
#
_cell.length_a   1.000
_cell.length_b   1.000
_cell.length_c   1.000
_cell.angle_alpha   90.00
_cell.angle_beta   90.00
_cell.angle_gamma   90.00
#
_symmetry.space_group_name_H-M   'P 1'
#
loop_
_entity.id
_entity.type
_entity.pdbx_description
1 polymer ?
#
loop_
_entity_poly.entity_id
_entity_poly.type
_entity_poly.pdbx_seq_one_letter_code
_entity_poly.pdbx_strand_id
1 'polypeptide(L)'
;MGTDATQLPKIDFSGVDPSAPGTGTWSAVRAQVMDALATFGCFDAEYSALTPEQRAALFDGAARPLFALPVDTKRRNYYGADKPYHGYLGGLQGYDGYESLAIIDGNKPEPVRDFAGLMWPDGGSNDGFCNAVHGVAARIFELEAAVRRMVMEGLGVAKYHDALSASTWHLFRMSEYQAPSAAEKTVRFGSHQDTNLLSVVCQHEVEGLETQTRDGQWVLVRPSPTSLVVMVGNALRD
;
A
#
# COMPACT_ATOMS: atom_id res chain seq x y z
N MET A 1 -35.54 6.40 0.85
CA MET A 1 -34.56 7.15 1.64
C MET A 1 -33.24 6.40 1.36
N GLY A 2 -32.38 6.97 0.50
CA GLY A 2 -31.08 6.35 0.23
C GLY A 2 -30.25 6.43 1.51
N THR A 3 -29.81 5.29 2.01
CA THR A 3 -28.76 5.25 3.02
C THR A 3 -27.53 5.85 2.36
N ASP A 4 -27.09 7.01 2.84
CA ASP A 4 -25.78 7.57 2.49
C ASP A 4 -24.76 6.45 2.78
N ALA A 5 -24.15 5.92 1.72
CA ALA A 5 -23.14 4.88 1.89
C ALA A 5 -22.03 5.48 2.76
N THR A 6 -21.74 4.83 3.88
CA THR A 6 -20.65 5.24 4.77
C THR A 6 -19.39 5.40 3.94
N GLN A 7 -18.79 6.58 3.97
CA GLN A 7 -17.53 6.87 3.29
C GLN A 7 -16.41 6.92 4.32
N LEU A 8 -15.20 6.56 3.90
CA LEU A 8 -14.03 6.70 4.76
C LEU A 8 -13.78 8.19 5.09
N PRO A 9 -13.31 8.49 6.30
CA PRO A 9 -12.80 9.82 6.61
C PRO A 9 -11.72 10.23 5.61
N LYS A 10 -11.81 11.43 5.05
CA LYS A 10 -10.82 11.99 4.15
C LYS A 10 -9.95 12.98 4.91
N ILE A 11 -8.62 12.78 4.86
CA ILE A 11 -7.66 13.60 5.58
C ILE A 11 -6.67 14.21 4.59
N ASP A 12 -6.54 15.52 4.60
CA ASP A 12 -5.64 16.28 3.72
C ASP A 12 -4.24 16.41 4.33
N PHE A 13 -3.26 15.86 3.62
CA PHE A 13 -1.85 15.90 3.98
C PHE A 13 -1.05 17.00 3.26
N SER A 14 -1.69 17.85 2.45
CA SER A 14 -0.99 18.89 1.66
C SER A 14 -0.19 19.89 2.51
N GLY A 15 -0.63 20.14 3.74
CA GLY A 15 0.05 21.02 4.69
C GLY A 15 0.98 20.33 5.69
N VAL A 16 1.22 19.03 5.51
CA VAL A 16 2.11 18.24 6.37
C VAL A 16 3.51 18.19 5.77
N ASP A 17 4.50 18.64 6.52
CA ASP A 17 5.91 18.47 6.19
C ASP A 17 6.48 17.26 6.97
N PRO A 18 6.74 16.11 6.31
CA PRO A 18 7.28 14.93 6.97
C PRO A 18 8.67 15.14 7.57
N SER A 19 9.44 16.11 7.05
CA SER A 19 10.78 16.45 7.53
C SER A 19 10.76 17.37 8.77
N ALA A 20 9.61 18.01 9.06
CA ALA A 20 9.44 18.96 10.17
C ALA A 20 8.22 18.58 11.06
N PRO A 21 8.25 17.43 11.75
CA PRO A 21 7.16 16.99 12.60
C PRO A 21 6.77 18.02 13.66
N GLY A 22 5.48 18.19 13.91
CA GLY A 22 4.95 19.13 14.89
C GLY A 22 4.78 20.56 14.38
N THR A 23 5.14 20.87 13.12
CA THR A 23 4.97 22.18 12.51
C THR A 23 3.71 22.24 11.61
N GLY A 24 3.32 23.46 11.23
CA GLY A 24 2.19 23.67 10.32
C GLY A 24 0.90 22.98 10.77
N THR A 25 0.30 22.22 9.90
CA THR A 25 -0.97 21.49 10.15
C THR A 25 -0.78 20.17 10.90
N TRP A 26 0.45 19.76 11.25
CA TRP A 26 0.79 18.46 11.84
C TRP A 26 -0.13 18.03 12.99
N SER A 27 -0.31 18.90 13.98
CA SER A 27 -1.10 18.56 15.17
C SER A 27 -2.58 18.38 14.85
N ALA A 28 -3.13 19.16 13.92
CA ALA A 28 -4.52 19.03 13.49
C ALA A 28 -4.74 17.74 12.68
N VAL A 29 -3.83 17.44 11.74
CA VAL A 29 -3.86 16.22 10.94
C VAL A 29 -3.65 14.99 11.84
N ARG A 30 -2.73 15.03 12.80
CA ARG A 30 -2.55 13.96 13.78
C ARG A 30 -3.84 13.66 14.55
N ALA A 31 -4.58 14.68 14.98
CA ALA A 31 -5.85 14.48 15.68
C ALA A 31 -6.87 13.77 14.79
N GLN A 32 -6.98 14.15 13.53
CA GLN A 32 -7.86 13.50 12.54
C GLN A 32 -7.43 12.05 12.27
N VAL A 33 -6.12 11.79 12.11
CA VAL A 33 -5.57 10.44 11.94
C VAL A 33 -5.93 9.56 13.13
N MET A 34 -5.71 10.04 14.35
CA MET A 34 -6.03 9.25 15.56
C MET A 34 -7.51 8.94 15.67
N ASP A 35 -8.39 9.92 15.40
CA ASP A 35 -9.84 9.72 15.42
C ASP A 35 -10.29 8.72 14.35
N ALA A 36 -9.82 8.88 13.11
CA ALA A 36 -10.16 7.99 11.99
C ALA A 36 -9.71 6.55 12.24
N LEU A 37 -8.47 6.35 12.70
CA LEU A 37 -7.96 5.01 13.01
C LEU A 37 -8.67 4.39 14.23
N ALA A 38 -9.05 5.19 15.23
CA ALA A 38 -9.80 4.71 16.38
C ALA A 38 -11.24 4.31 16.03
N THR A 39 -11.89 5.02 15.09
CA THR A 39 -13.30 4.83 14.75
C THR A 39 -13.49 3.84 13.60
N PHE A 40 -12.74 4.03 12.51
CA PHE A 40 -12.89 3.25 11.28
C PHE A 40 -11.80 2.18 11.08
N GLY A 41 -10.64 2.34 11.72
CA GLY A 41 -9.46 1.52 11.45
C GLY A 41 -8.72 1.90 10.15
N CYS A 42 -9.24 2.86 9.39
CA CYS A 42 -8.66 3.30 8.11
C CYS A 42 -9.16 4.70 7.75
N PHE A 43 -8.49 5.33 6.79
CA PHE A 43 -8.90 6.60 6.20
C PHE A 43 -8.34 6.78 4.78
N ASP A 44 -8.92 7.70 4.04
CA ASP A 44 -8.47 8.14 2.72
C ASP A 44 -7.56 9.36 2.89
N ALA A 45 -6.25 9.19 2.63
CA ALA A 45 -5.25 10.25 2.73
C ALA A 45 -5.15 11.01 1.40
N GLU A 46 -5.59 12.25 1.34
CA GLU A 46 -5.31 13.11 0.19
C GLU A 46 -3.83 13.54 0.24
N TYR A 47 -3.05 13.04 -0.75
CA TYR A 47 -1.59 13.12 -0.74
C TYR A 47 -1.06 13.51 -2.11
N SER A 48 -0.98 14.81 -2.35
CA SER A 48 -0.57 15.41 -3.63
C SER A 48 0.92 15.21 -3.98
N ALA A 49 1.74 14.78 -3.02
CA ALA A 49 3.15 14.47 -3.28
C ALA A 49 3.35 13.23 -4.18
N LEU A 50 2.33 12.37 -4.28
CA LEU A 50 2.27 11.30 -5.28
C LEU A 50 1.41 11.77 -6.47
N THR A 51 2.08 12.17 -7.55
CA THR A 51 1.41 12.77 -8.71
C THR A 51 0.69 11.75 -9.59
N PRO A 52 -0.31 12.15 -10.40
CA PRO A 52 -0.97 11.29 -11.37
C PRO A 52 0.00 10.66 -12.38
N GLU A 53 1.04 11.40 -12.80
CA GLU A 53 2.07 10.91 -13.72
C GLU A 53 2.90 9.80 -13.09
N GLN A 54 3.25 9.91 -11.80
CA GLN A 54 3.95 8.85 -11.07
C GLN A 54 3.07 7.61 -10.93
N ARG A 55 1.76 7.78 -10.67
CA ARG A 55 0.80 6.67 -10.64
C ARG A 55 0.71 5.97 -12.00
N ALA A 56 0.55 6.71 -13.08
CA ALA A 56 0.52 6.16 -14.43
C ALA A 56 1.83 5.42 -14.77
N ALA A 57 2.99 6.00 -14.42
CA ALA A 57 4.28 5.33 -14.61
C ALA A 57 4.37 4.00 -13.83
N LEU A 58 3.83 3.95 -12.60
CA LEU A 58 3.77 2.71 -11.83
C LEU A 58 2.82 1.69 -12.45
N PHE A 59 1.56 2.04 -12.69
CA PHE A 59 0.54 1.08 -13.09
C PHE A 59 0.71 0.64 -14.55
N ASP A 60 0.85 1.59 -15.48
CA ASP A 60 0.93 1.28 -16.91
C ASP A 60 2.36 0.99 -17.35
N GLY A 61 3.34 1.74 -16.84
CA GLY A 61 4.74 1.63 -17.23
C GLY A 61 5.50 0.49 -16.55
N ALA A 62 5.19 0.18 -15.30
CA ALA A 62 5.91 -0.83 -14.51
C ALA A 62 5.08 -2.08 -14.20
N ALA A 63 3.90 -1.94 -13.58
CA ALA A 63 3.12 -3.08 -13.12
C ALA A 63 2.55 -3.90 -14.29
N ARG A 64 1.96 -3.27 -15.29
CA ARG A 64 1.38 -3.98 -16.43
C ARG A 64 2.41 -4.84 -17.19
N PRO A 65 3.61 -4.35 -17.57
CA PRO A 65 4.65 -5.20 -18.15
C PRO A 65 5.16 -6.30 -17.21
N LEU A 66 5.23 -6.02 -15.91
CA LEU A 66 5.64 -6.99 -14.89
C LEU A 66 4.68 -8.18 -14.84
N PHE A 67 3.38 -7.94 -14.75
CA PHE A 67 2.38 -9.02 -14.68
C PHE A 67 2.24 -9.79 -16.00
N ALA A 68 2.59 -9.18 -17.14
CA ALA A 68 2.65 -9.87 -18.43
C ALA A 68 3.81 -10.87 -18.57
N LEU A 69 4.79 -10.89 -17.66
CA LEU A 69 5.88 -11.85 -17.67
C LEU A 69 5.39 -13.29 -17.48
N PRO A 70 6.12 -14.29 -18.03
CA PRO A 70 5.84 -15.69 -17.76
C PRO A 70 5.83 -16.01 -16.26
N VAL A 71 4.94 -16.90 -15.84
CA VAL A 71 4.79 -17.30 -14.42
C VAL A 71 6.12 -17.79 -13.83
N ASP A 72 6.91 -18.56 -14.58
CA ASP A 72 8.21 -19.06 -14.11
C ASP A 72 9.22 -17.95 -13.86
N THR A 73 9.14 -16.84 -14.61
CA THR A 73 9.93 -15.64 -14.33
C THR A 73 9.47 -14.98 -13.05
N LYS A 74 8.15 -14.77 -12.89
CA LYS A 74 7.56 -14.16 -11.68
C LYS A 74 7.90 -14.97 -10.41
N ARG A 75 7.94 -16.30 -10.50
CA ARG A 75 8.32 -17.21 -9.40
C ARG A 75 9.74 -17.04 -8.90
N ARG A 76 10.63 -16.38 -9.63
CA ARG A 76 11.98 -16.03 -9.16
C ARG A 76 11.96 -15.04 -8.00
N ASN A 77 10.86 -14.28 -7.85
CA ASN A 77 10.63 -13.43 -6.68
C ASN A 77 10.27 -14.32 -5.47
N TYR A 78 11.29 -14.90 -4.84
CA TYR A 78 11.15 -15.83 -3.73
C TYR A 78 12.16 -15.53 -2.62
N TYR A 79 11.69 -15.43 -1.39
CA TYR A 79 12.48 -15.03 -0.22
C TYR A 79 12.73 -16.16 0.78
N GLY A 80 12.52 -17.41 0.38
CA GLY A 80 12.71 -18.58 1.24
C GLY A 80 11.41 -19.11 1.86
N ALA A 81 11.46 -20.34 2.35
CA ALA A 81 10.31 -21.04 2.93
C ALA A 81 9.83 -20.43 4.26
N ASP A 82 10.70 -19.71 4.97
CA ASP A 82 10.42 -18.98 6.20
C ASP A 82 9.66 -17.64 5.93
N LYS A 83 9.60 -17.21 4.66
CA LYS A 83 8.92 -15.98 4.22
C LYS A 83 7.95 -16.25 3.07
N PRO A 84 6.98 -17.16 3.23
CA PRO A 84 6.14 -17.64 2.11
C PRO A 84 5.29 -16.55 1.46
N TYR A 85 5.01 -15.46 2.18
CA TYR A 85 4.16 -14.36 1.68
C TYR A 85 4.95 -13.12 1.24
N HIS A 86 6.28 -13.18 1.17
CA HIS A 86 7.09 -12.00 0.85
C HIS A 86 7.43 -11.85 -0.64
N GLY A 87 7.26 -12.90 -1.43
CA GLY A 87 7.55 -12.91 -2.85
C GLY A 87 6.30 -12.99 -3.73
N TYR A 88 6.45 -13.70 -4.86
CA TYR A 88 5.37 -13.97 -5.78
C TYR A 88 4.29 -14.84 -5.15
N LEU A 89 3.06 -14.37 -5.29
CA LEU A 89 1.85 -15.12 -4.95
C LEU A 89 0.97 -15.19 -6.20
N GLY A 90 0.62 -16.40 -6.63
CA GLY A 90 -0.27 -16.63 -7.76
C GLY A 90 -0.61 -18.10 -7.87
N GLY A 91 -1.77 -18.42 -8.46
CA GLY A 91 -2.28 -19.77 -8.57
C GLY A 91 -2.64 -20.41 -7.22
N LEU A 92 -2.95 -19.61 -6.22
CA LEU A 92 -3.37 -20.10 -4.90
C LEU A 92 -4.82 -20.59 -4.98
N GLN A 93 -5.09 -21.75 -4.40
CA GLN A 93 -6.44 -22.32 -4.36
C GLN A 93 -7.41 -21.35 -3.65
N GLY A 94 -8.48 -20.99 -4.35
CA GLY A 94 -9.50 -20.06 -3.83
C GLY A 94 -9.22 -18.58 -4.10
N TYR A 95 -8.11 -18.26 -4.77
CA TYR A 95 -7.71 -16.90 -5.16
C TYR A 95 -7.49 -16.80 -6.69
N ASP A 96 -8.43 -17.38 -7.45
CA ASP A 96 -8.35 -17.37 -8.89
C ASP A 96 -8.37 -15.95 -9.46
N GLY A 97 -7.44 -15.65 -10.36
CA GLY A 97 -7.30 -14.32 -10.95
C GLY A 97 -6.63 -13.29 -10.04
N TYR A 98 -5.93 -13.72 -8.98
CA TYR A 98 -5.06 -12.88 -8.17
C TYR A 98 -3.60 -13.27 -8.38
N GLU A 99 -2.77 -12.27 -8.62
CA GLU A 99 -1.32 -12.40 -8.60
C GLU A 99 -0.69 -11.21 -7.87
N SER A 100 0.44 -11.44 -7.21
CA SER A 100 1.23 -10.35 -6.66
C SER A 100 2.72 -10.67 -6.60
N LEU A 101 3.53 -9.61 -6.67
CA LEU A 101 4.97 -9.66 -6.46
C LEU A 101 5.35 -8.61 -5.41
N ALA A 102 6.44 -8.83 -4.69
CA ALA A 102 6.83 -7.90 -3.65
C ALA A 102 8.33 -7.68 -3.56
N ILE A 103 8.71 -6.50 -3.11
CA ILE A 103 10.09 -6.07 -2.93
C ILE A 103 10.26 -5.67 -1.47
N ILE A 104 11.14 -6.36 -0.74
CA ILE A 104 11.53 -5.96 0.61
C ILE A 104 12.36 -4.68 0.48
N ASP A 105 12.04 -3.67 1.28
CA ASP A 105 12.66 -2.35 1.26
C ASP A 105 12.61 -1.67 -0.13
N GLY A 106 11.47 -1.77 -0.82
CA GLY A 106 11.26 -1.19 -2.15
C GLY A 106 11.38 0.35 -2.22
N ASN A 107 11.53 1.03 -1.09
CA ASN A 107 11.88 2.45 -0.99
C ASN A 107 13.39 2.70 -1.18
N LYS A 108 14.22 1.67 -1.30
CA LYS A 108 15.64 1.76 -1.58
C LYS A 108 15.92 1.39 -3.03
N PRO A 109 16.83 2.07 -3.72
CA PRO A 109 17.07 1.80 -5.14
C PRO A 109 17.72 0.45 -5.42
N GLU A 110 18.57 -0.07 -4.51
CA GLU A 110 19.26 -1.34 -4.70
C GLU A 110 18.27 -2.54 -4.75
N PRO A 111 17.37 -2.75 -3.76
CA PRO A 111 16.40 -3.83 -3.83
C PRO A 111 15.49 -3.78 -5.06
N VAL A 112 15.15 -2.58 -5.55
CA VAL A 112 14.35 -2.43 -6.76
C VAL A 112 15.14 -2.86 -8.00
N ARG A 113 16.44 -2.51 -8.10
CA ARG A 113 17.32 -2.96 -9.19
C ARG A 113 17.54 -4.47 -9.16
N ASP A 114 17.77 -5.04 -7.99
CA ASP A 114 17.92 -6.48 -7.82
C ASP A 114 16.68 -7.24 -8.27
N PHE A 115 15.49 -6.76 -7.86
CA PHE A 115 14.22 -7.31 -8.31
C PHE A 115 14.06 -7.20 -9.84
N ALA A 116 14.36 -6.03 -10.43
CA ALA A 116 14.30 -5.84 -11.86
C ALA A 116 15.23 -6.80 -12.62
N GLY A 117 16.43 -7.06 -12.09
CA GLY A 117 17.37 -8.05 -12.64
C GLY A 117 16.84 -9.49 -12.59
N LEU A 118 16.02 -9.84 -11.59
CA LEU A 118 15.35 -11.15 -11.55
C LEU A 118 14.26 -11.27 -12.62
N MET A 119 13.52 -10.18 -12.87
CA MET A 119 12.40 -10.17 -13.80
C MET A 119 12.85 -10.08 -15.26
N TRP A 120 13.94 -9.36 -15.54
CA TRP A 120 14.48 -9.13 -16.89
C TRP A 120 15.99 -9.43 -16.94
N PRO A 121 16.41 -10.71 -16.84
CA PRO A 121 17.83 -11.09 -16.74
C PRO A 121 18.66 -10.78 -17.99
N ASP A 122 18.01 -10.66 -19.15
CA ASP A 122 18.72 -10.44 -20.43
C ASP A 122 19.05 -8.94 -20.66
N GLY A 123 18.97 -8.11 -19.63
CA GLY A 123 19.48 -6.75 -19.66
C GLY A 123 18.64 -5.76 -20.45
N GLY A 124 17.34 -5.98 -20.57
CA GLY A 124 16.42 -4.93 -21.03
C GLY A 124 16.56 -3.67 -20.16
N SER A 125 16.22 -2.51 -20.70
CA SER A 125 16.26 -1.25 -19.94
C SER A 125 15.29 -1.31 -18.78
N ASN A 126 15.80 -1.66 -17.61
CA ASN A 126 15.06 -1.72 -16.37
C ASN A 126 14.89 -0.35 -15.70
N ASP A 127 15.53 0.68 -16.25
CA ASP A 127 15.56 2.02 -15.66
C ASP A 127 14.17 2.63 -15.52
N GLY A 128 13.31 2.46 -16.54
CA GLY A 128 11.93 2.91 -16.48
C GLY A 128 11.15 2.27 -15.34
N PHE A 129 11.25 0.95 -15.19
CA PHE A 129 10.67 0.19 -14.09
C PHE A 129 11.23 0.65 -12.73
N CYS A 130 12.56 0.70 -12.61
CA CYS A 130 13.23 1.08 -11.36
C CYS A 130 12.84 2.49 -10.91
N ASN A 131 12.83 3.46 -11.83
CA ASN A 131 12.46 4.83 -11.53
C ASN A 131 10.98 4.95 -11.12
N ALA A 132 10.07 4.27 -11.81
CA ALA A 132 8.65 4.29 -11.51
C ALA A 132 8.37 3.67 -10.13
N VAL A 133 8.88 2.46 -9.88
CA VAL A 133 8.66 1.75 -8.62
C VAL A 133 9.29 2.49 -7.44
N HIS A 134 10.59 2.85 -7.53
CA HIS A 134 11.27 3.56 -6.46
C HIS A 134 10.64 4.93 -6.18
N GLY A 135 10.29 5.69 -7.25
CA GLY A 135 9.68 7.01 -7.10
C GLY A 135 8.35 6.97 -6.36
N VAL A 136 7.48 5.99 -6.67
CA VAL A 136 6.19 5.81 -5.99
C VAL A 136 6.39 5.25 -4.59
N ALA A 137 7.23 4.21 -4.43
CA ALA A 137 7.51 3.62 -3.14
C ALA A 137 8.02 4.67 -2.15
N ALA A 138 8.98 5.51 -2.54
CA ALA A 138 9.51 6.56 -1.67
C ALA A 138 8.41 7.50 -1.14
N ARG A 139 7.42 7.89 -1.99
CA ARG A 139 6.30 8.74 -1.57
C ARG A 139 5.33 8.04 -0.63
N ILE A 140 5.03 6.76 -0.90
CA ILE A 140 4.17 5.96 -0.02
C ILE A 140 4.81 5.79 1.36
N PHE A 141 6.11 5.52 1.41
CA PHE A 141 6.85 5.37 2.67
C PHE A 141 6.98 6.68 3.43
N GLU A 142 7.11 7.80 2.74
CA GLU A 142 7.11 9.13 3.36
C GLU A 142 5.79 9.40 4.09
N LEU A 143 4.65 9.07 3.46
CA LEU A 143 3.33 9.15 4.09
C LEU A 143 3.22 8.19 5.28
N GLU A 144 3.61 6.91 5.10
CA GLU A 144 3.58 5.90 6.17
C GLU A 144 4.38 6.37 7.38
N ALA A 145 5.60 6.85 7.18
CA ALA A 145 6.46 7.33 8.25
C ALA A 145 5.85 8.51 9.01
N ALA A 146 5.21 9.45 8.30
CA ALA A 146 4.50 10.56 8.91
C ALA A 146 3.31 10.07 9.75
N VAL A 147 2.48 9.18 9.20
CA VAL A 147 1.33 8.61 9.92
C VAL A 147 1.79 7.80 11.13
N ARG A 148 2.80 6.93 10.98
CA ARG A 148 3.37 6.15 12.08
C ARG A 148 3.86 7.05 13.20
N ARG A 149 4.55 8.15 12.88
CA ARG A 149 4.98 9.13 13.88
C ARG A 149 3.79 9.80 14.56
N MET A 150 2.77 10.21 13.82
CA MET A 150 1.54 10.79 14.38
C MET A 150 0.84 9.82 15.34
N VAL A 151 0.77 8.55 14.98
CA VAL A 151 0.19 7.50 15.85
C VAL A 151 0.99 7.35 17.13
N MET A 152 2.32 7.26 17.05
CA MET A 152 3.18 7.15 18.23
C MET A 152 3.10 8.37 19.14
N GLU A 153 3.00 9.56 18.57
CA GLU A 153 2.77 10.80 19.32
C GLU A 153 1.39 10.81 19.99
N GLY A 154 0.34 10.40 19.26
CA GLY A 154 -1.03 10.32 19.76
C GLY A 154 -1.19 9.32 20.91
N LEU A 155 -0.45 8.22 20.86
CA LEU A 155 -0.39 7.20 21.92
C LEU A 155 0.54 7.57 23.09
N GLY A 156 1.25 8.71 23.02
CA GLY A 156 2.19 9.13 24.08
C GLY A 156 3.49 8.33 24.12
N VAL A 157 3.82 7.59 23.04
CA VAL A 157 5.01 6.73 22.96
C VAL A 157 6.05 7.25 21.96
N ALA A 158 6.01 8.53 21.61
CA ALA A 158 6.91 9.17 20.66
C ALA A 158 8.40 8.94 20.92
N LYS A 159 8.81 8.75 22.17
CA LYS A 159 10.20 8.46 22.57
C LYS A 159 10.76 7.16 21.96
N TYR A 160 9.91 6.26 21.51
CA TYR A 160 10.33 4.99 20.89
C TYR A 160 10.36 5.05 19.34
N HIS A 161 9.99 6.19 18.77
CA HIS A 161 9.86 6.33 17.30
C HIS A 161 11.15 5.97 16.56
N ASP A 162 12.31 6.45 17.01
CA ASP A 162 13.56 6.21 16.30
C ASP A 162 14.01 4.76 16.40
N ALA A 163 13.81 4.11 17.56
CA ALA A 163 14.09 2.69 17.72
C ALA A 163 13.16 1.82 16.86
N LEU A 164 11.86 2.14 16.81
CA LEU A 164 10.91 1.46 15.95
C LEU A 164 11.28 1.65 14.49
N SER A 165 11.58 2.88 14.07
CA SER A 165 11.95 3.19 12.68
C SER A 165 13.22 2.45 12.24
N ALA A 166 14.23 2.35 13.11
CA ALA A 166 15.46 1.61 12.82
C ALA A 166 15.24 0.09 12.69
N SER A 167 14.22 -0.46 13.35
CA SER A 167 13.88 -1.89 13.28
C SER A 167 12.79 -2.22 12.24
N THR A 168 12.16 -1.19 11.65
CA THR A 168 11.11 -1.37 10.65
C THR A 168 11.73 -1.69 9.29
N TRP A 169 11.25 -2.74 8.66
CA TRP A 169 11.44 -3.03 7.26
C TRP A 169 10.09 -2.95 6.53
N HIS A 170 10.13 -2.73 5.24
CA HIS A 170 8.93 -2.50 4.47
C HIS A 170 8.77 -3.53 3.35
N LEU A 171 7.54 -3.86 3.03
CA LEU A 171 7.20 -4.70 1.90
C LEU A 171 6.41 -3.87 0.88
N PHE A 172 7.01 -3.58 -0.26
CA PHE A 172 6.32 -2.97 -1.38
C PHE A 172 5.73 -4.06 -2.25
N ARG A 173 4.41 -4.20 -2.25
CA ARG A 173 3.70 -5.23 -3.00
C ARG A 173 2.92 -4.61 -4.14
N MET A 174 3.10 -5.16 -5.33
CA MET A 174 2.27 -4.90 -6.50
C MET A 174 1.33 -6.07 -6.69
N SER A 175 0.03 -5.81 -6.90
CA SER A 175 -1.01 -6.83 -7.02
C SER A 175 -1.86 -6.58 -8.26
N GLU A 176 -2.17 -7.65 -8.98
CA GLU A 176 -3.10 -7.65 -10.10
C GLU A 176 -4.33 -8.50 -9.77
N TYR A 177 -5.49 -7.95 -10.04
CA TYR A 177 -6.78 -8.60 -9.89
C TYR A 177 -7.46 -8.66 -11.26
N GLN A 178 -7.57 -9.85 -11.83
CA GLN A 178 -8.22 -10.03 -13.13
C GLN A 178 -9.72 -9.78 -13.00
N ALA A 179 -10.30 -9.14 -14.00
CA ALA A 179 -11.75 -8.97 -14.07
C ALA A 179 -12.45 -10.34 -14.02
N PRO A 180 -13.50 -10.51 -13.20
CA PRO A 180 -14.25 -11.77 -13.17
C PRO A 180 -15.02 -11.96 -14.48
N SER A 181 -15.07 -13.20 -14.97
CA SER A 181 -16.04 -13.57 -15.99
C SER A 181 -17.46 -13.61 -15.38
N ALA A 182 -18.49 -13.55 -16.23
CA ALA A 182 -19.89 -13.56 -15.77
C ALA A 182 -20.28 -14.80 -14.93
N ALA A 183 -19.51 -15.88 -15.02
CA ALA A 183 -19.74 -17.14 -14.31
C ALA A 183 -18.91 -17.29 -13.02
N GLU A 184 -17.97 -16.36 -12.76
CA GLU A 184 -17.03 -16.46 -11.64
C GLU A 184 -17.46 -15.62 -10.43
N LYS A 185 -16.92 -16.00 -9.27
CA LYS A 185 -17.06 -15.17 -8.06
C LYS A 185 -16.38 -13.82 -8.27
N THR A 186 -17.00 -12.76 -7.79
CA THR A 186 -16.46 -11.40 -7.88
C THR A 186 -15.30 -11.16 -6.93
N VAL A 187 -15.24 -11.86 -5.78
CA VAL A 187 -14.17 -11.72 -4.78
C VAL A 187 -12.91 -12.45 -5.27
N ARG A 188 -11.85 -11.71 -5.53
CA ARG A 188 -10.54 -12.23 -5.98
C ARG A 188 -9.57 -12.48 -4.83
N PHE A 189 -9.69 -11.72 -3.77
CA PHE A 189 -8.90 -11.90 -2.56
C PHE A 189 -9.82 -11.82 -1.35
N GLY A 190 -9.80 -12.85 -0.51
CA GLY A 190 -10.71 -12.96 0.64
C GLY A 190 -10.40 -11.93 1.72
N SER A 191 -11.41 -11.66 2.55
CA SER A 191 -11.26 -10.80 3.72
C SER A 191 -10.13 -11.31 4.63
N HIS A 192 -9.25 -10.43 5.02
CA HIS A 192 -8.12 -10.72 5.91
C HIS A 192 -7.76 -9.48 6.73
N GLN A 193 -6.82 -9.66 7.62
CA GLN A 193 -6.23 -8.57 8.40
C GLN A 193 -4.71 -8.63 8.24
N ASP A 194 -4.11 -7.49 7.98
CA ASP A 194 -2.66 -7.38 7.90
C ASP A 194 -2.03 -7.55 9.29
N THR A 195 -0.89 -8.22 9.36
CA THR A 195 -0.17 -8.45 10.63
C THR A 195 0.80 -7.32 11.00
N ASN A 196 0.97 -6.33 10.13
CA ASN A 196 1.86 -5.19 10.30
C ASN A 196 1.28 -4.09 11.22
N LEU A 197 1.99 -2.95 11.30
CA LEU A 197 1.50 -1.73 11.96
C LEU A 197 0.51 -0.97 11.09
N LEU A 198 0.93 -0.64 9.86
CA LEU A 198 0.16 0.14 8.90
C LEU A 198 0.30 -0.45 7.50
N SER A 199 -0.78 -0.43 6.74
CA SER A 199 -0.80 -0.66 5.30
C SER A 199 -1.22 0.60 4.59
N VAL A 200 -0.54 0.91 3.48
CA VAL A 200 -0.90 2.02 2.60
C VAL A 200 -1.21 1.45 1.22
N VAL A 201 -2.44 1.63 0.76
CA VAL A 201 -2.92 1.09 -0.51
C VAL A 201 -3.06 2.20 -1.54
N CYS A 202 -2.38 2.01 -2.68
CA CYS A 202 -2.53 2.82 -3.89
C CYS A 202 -3.37 2.03 -4.88
N GLN A 203 -4.60 2.46 -5.14
CA GLN A 203 -5.47 1.83 -6.12
C GLN A 203 -5.21 2.41 -7.51
N HIS A 204 -5.40 1.60 -8.55
CA HIS A 204 -5.55 2.07 -9.93
C HIS A 204 -6.96 2.65 -10.13
N GLU A 205 -7.53 2.57 -11.32
CA GLU A 205 -8.80 3.24 -11.66
C GLU A 205 -10.05 2.36 -11.39
N VAL A 206 -9.86 1.07 -11.15
CA VAL A 206 -10.97 0.10 -11.02
C VAL A 206 -11.34 -0.08 -9.56
N GLU A 207 -12.63 0.03 -9.24
CA GLU A 207 -13.18 -0.26 -7.92
C GLU A 207 -13.00 -1.75 -7.57
N GLY A 208 -12.78 -2.07 -6.29
CA GLY A 208 -12.66 -3.45 -5.83
C GLY A 208 -12.15 -3.58 -4.41
N LEU A 209 -11.60 -2.52 -3.82
CA LEU A 209 -11.19 -2.53 -2.43
C LEU A 209 -12.41 -2.28 -1.53
N GLU A 210 -12.65 -3.20 -0.61
CA GLU A 210 -13.62 -3.03 0.47
C GLU A 210 -12.90 -3.12 1.81
N THR A 211 -13.30 -2.32 2.77
CA THR A 211 -12.83 -2.37 4.16
C THR A 211 -13.99 -2.56 5.11
N GLN A 212 -13.74 -3.26 6.23
CA GLN A 212 -14.73 -3.43 7.27
C GLN A 212 -14.44 -2.49 8.42
N THR A 213 -15.41 -1.66 8.77
CA THR A 213 -15.35 -0.76 9.92
C THR A 213 -15.43 -1.55 11.23
N ARG A 214 -15.13 -0.91 12.37
CA ARG A 214 -15.16 -1.56 13.68
C ARG A 214 -16.55 -2.09 14.08
N ASP A 215 -17.62 -1.46 13.60
CA ASP A 215 -19.00 -1.91 13.80
C ASP A 215 -19.45 -3.00 12.81
N GLY A 216 -18.52 -3.48 11.98
CA GLY A 216 -18.75 -4.60 11.06
C GLY A 216 -19.36 -4.23 9.71
N GLN A 217 -19.56 -2.95 9.41
CA GLN A 217 -20.07 -2.53 8.11
C GLN A 217 -19.00 -2.60 7.03
N TRP A 218 -19.35 -3.09 5.84
CA TRP A 218 -18.48 -3.06 4.68
C TRP A 218 -18.61 -1.75 3.94
N VAL A 219 -17.46 -1.12 3.66
CA VAL A 219 -17.34 0.14 2.93
C VAL A 219 -16.54 -0.09 1.68
N LEU A 220 -17.14 0.21 0.51
CA LEU A 220 -16.43 0.23 -0.76
C LEU A 220 -15.54 1.48 -0.81
N VAL A 221 -14.25 1.24 -1.04
CA VAL A 221 -13.27 2.31 -1.17
C VAL A 221 -13.09 2.68 -2.63
N ARG A 222 -13.58 3.84 -3.03
CA ARG A 222 -13.47 4.29 -4.41
C ARG A 222 -12.06 4.74 -4.75
N PRO A 223 -11.53 4.33 -5.90
CA PRO A 223 -10.24 4.83 -6.38
C PRO A 223 -10.24 6.36 -6.51
N SER A 224 -9.12 6.96 -6.19
CA SER A 224 -8.89 8.39 -6.37
C SER A 224 -7.49 8.62 -6.95
N PRO A 225 -7.34 9.55 -7.92
CA PRO A 225 -6.04 9.84 -8.51
C PRO A 225 -5.11 10.61 -7.55
N THR A 226 -5.65 11.17 -6.46
CA THR A 226 -4.90 12.06 -5.55
C THR A 226 -4.78 11.50 -4.14
N SER A 227 -5.39 10.34 -3.83
CA SER A 227 -5.39 9.80 -2.47
C SER A 227 -4.85 8.38 -2.37
N LEU A 228 -4.50 8.00 -1.15
CA LEU A 228 -4.03 6.69 -0.74
C LEU A 228 -4.88 6.23 0.46
N VAL A 229 -5.16 4.93 0.54
CA VAL A 229 -5.90 4.39 1.69
C VAL A 229 -4.91 3.93 2.74
N VAL A 230 -5.02 4.45 3.95
CA VAL A 230 -4.20 4.05 5.09
C VAL A 230 -5.05 3.20 6.03
N MET A 231 -4.53 2.03 6.40
CA MET A 231 -5.21 1.05 7.26
C MET A 231 -4.32 0.63 8.41
N VAL A 232 -4.91 0.38 9.58
CA VAL A 232 -4.19 -0.26 10.69
C VAL A 232 -4.09 -1.76 10.46
N GLY A 233 -2.91 -2.32 10.72
CA GLY A 233 -2.75 -3.75 10.88
C GLY A 233 -2.98 -4.20 12.33
N ASN A 234 -2.93 -5.52 12.55
CA ASN A 234 -3.22 -6.12 13.85
C ASN A 234 -2.29 -5.64 14.97
N ALA A 235 -1.06 -5.23 14.65
CA ALA A 235 -0.11 -4.75 15.66
C ALA A 235 -0.48 -3.39 16.29
N LEU A 236 -1.46 -2.67 15.73
CA LEU A 236 -2.01 -1.41 16.29
C LEU A 236 -3.48 -1.52 16.68
N ARG A 237 -4.09 -2.71 16.61
CA ARG A 237 -5.53 -2.87 16.79
C ARG A 237 -5.95 -2.90 18.27
N ASP A 238 -5.11 -3.39 19.14
CA ASP A 238 -5.31 -3.56 20.59
C ASP A 238 -4.68 -2.40 21.37
#